data_e3ac5c990e641cfd11f4498ef42234c5
#
_entry.id   e3ac5c990e641cfd11f4498ef42234c5
#
_cell.length_a   1.000
_cell.length_b   1.000
_cell.length_c   1.000
_cell.angle_alpha   90.00
_cell.angle_beta   90.00
_cell.angle_gamma   90.00
#
_symmetry.space_group_name_H-M   'P 1'
#
loop_
_entity.id
_entity.type
_entity.pdbx_description
1 polymer ?
#
loop_
_entity_poly.entity_id
_entity_poly.type
_entity_poly.pdbx_seq_one_letter_code
_entity_poly.pdbx_strand_id
1 'polypeptide(L)'
;MEFAESGLGGSPDEVQSTLRFSEDLLAELGSDLSREEQLAIEALPSGNALLIVKRGPNSGARFLLDQNVTTVGRHPNADIFLDDVTVSRRHAEFIRDGKTFSVRDLASLNGTYFDGKRIEEIQLEDGSEVQIGKFRLTFFASRADLTQEA
;
A
#
# COMPACT_ATOMS: atom_id res chain seq x y z
N MET A 1 -43.49 -8.20 17.07
CA MET A 1 -43.01 -8.07 16.51
C MET A 1 -42.29 -7.61 16.38
N GLU A 2 -41.91 -7.91 16.30
CA GLU A 2 -41.14 -7.73 15.67
C GLU A 2 -40.18 -7.47 15.55
N PHE A 3 -40.35 -7.80 15.86
CA PHE A 3 -39.60 -7.82 15.26
C PHE A 3 -39.26 -7.25 15.18
N ALA A 4 -39.39 -7.44 15.33
CA ALA A 4 -39.14 -7.08 14.74
C ALA A 4 -38.79 -6.42 14.62
N GLU A 5 -38.95 -6.61 14.68
CA GLU A 5 -38.77 -6.20 14.18
C GLU A 5 -38.34 -5.44 14.19
N SER A 6 -38.65 -5.49 14.57
CA SER A 6 -38.39 -4.92 14.23
C SER A 6 -37.78 -4.45 14.34
N GLY A 7 -37.65 -4.63 14.61
CA GLY A 7 -37.22 -4.44 14.16
C GLY A 7 -36.41 -4.30 14.26
N LEU A 8 -36.32 -4.81 14.52
CA LEU A 8 -35.69 -4.97 14.06
C LEU A 8 -35.31 -4.85 13.66
N GLY A 9 -35.51 -4.54 13.77
CA GLY A 9 -35.50 -4.35 13.10
C GLY A 9 -34.81 -4.92 12.94
N GLY A 10 -34.75 -5.93 13.90
CA GLY A 10 -34.17 -7.06 13.28
C GLY A 10 -34.54 -7.19 11.87
N SER A 11 -34.73 -6.21 11.37
CA SER A 11 -35.06 -6.09 9.99
C SER A 11 -33.89 -6.60 9.14
N PRO A 12 -34.17 -6.94 7.90
CA PRO A 12 -33.09 -7.26 6.96
C PRO A 12 -32.07 -6.13 6.85
N ASP A 13 -32.51 -4.91 7.03
CA ASP A 13 -31.61 -3.76 6.98
C ASP A 13 -30.61 -3.81 8.10
N GLU A 14 -31.05 -4.24 9.29
CA GLU A 14 -30.11 -4.37 10.39
C GLU A 14 -29.06 -5.43 10.12
N VAL A 15 -29.46 -6.54 9.51
CA VAL A 15 -28.51 -7.60 9.19
C VAL A 15 -27.48 -7.08 8.18
N GLN A 16 -27.97 -6.39 7.16
CA GLN A 16 -27.07 -5.85 6.16
C GLN A 16 -26.14 -4.81 6.75
N SER A 17 -26.65 -3.98 7.66
CA SER A 17 -25.82 -2.98 8.29
C SER A 17 -24.73 -3.63 9.13
N THR A 18 -25.06 -4.73 9.80
CA THR A 18 -24.09 -5.43 10.61
C THR A 18 -22.98 -6.01 9.73
N LEU A 19 -23.35 -6.62 8.61
CA LEU A 19 -22.34 -7.17 7.71
C LEU A 19 -21.45 -6.06 7.15
N ARG A 20 -22.05 -4.95 6.78
CA ARG A 20 -21.28 -3.84 6.26
C ARG A 20 -20.33 -3.28 7.31
N PHE A 21 -20.82 -3.19 8.53
CA PHE A 21 -20.00 -2.71 9.62
C PHE A 21 -18.80 -3.63 9.84
N SER A 22 -19.01 -4.93 9.71
CA SER A 22 -17.90 -5.87 9.87
C SER A 22 -16.86 -5.68 8.80
N GLU A 23 -17.28 -5.42 7.55
CA GLU A 23 -16.33 -5.16 6.48
C GLU A 23 -15.57 -3.88 6.74
N ASP A 24 -16.27 -2.83 7.19
CA ASP A 24 -15.60 -1.57 7.50
C ASP A 24 -14.62 -1.75 8.63
N LEU A 25 -15.00 -2.51 9.62
CA LEU A 25 -14.13 -2.75 10.77
C LEU A 25 -12.87 -3.50 10.35
N LEU A 26 -13.03 -4.50 9.47
CA LEU A 26 -11.89 -5.24 8.97
C LEU A 26 -10.96 -4.32 8.16
N ALA A 27 -11.54 -3.41 7.39
CA ALA A 27 -10.74 -2.46 6.64
C ALA A 27 -9.94 -1.56 7.57
N GLU A 28 -10.58 -1.10 8.66
CA GLU A 28 -9.87 -0.26 9.61
C GLU A 28 -8.76 -1.00 10.34
N LEU A 29 -9.02 -2.25 10.68
CA LEU A 29 -8.06 -3.03 11.46
C LEU A 29 -7.00 -3.67 10.58
N GLY A 30 -7.37 -4.06 9.37
CA GLY A 30 -6.46 -4.77 8.49
C GLY A 30 -5.93 -3.97 7.33
N SER A 31 -6.68 -2.96 6.91
CA SER A 31 -6.32 -2.26 5.70
C SER A 31 -7.15 -0.99 5.56
N ASP A 32 -6.51 0.09 5.17
CA ASP A 32 -7.17 1.36 4.85
C ASP A 32 -7.53 1.43 3.38
N LEU A 33 -7.70 0.30 2.73
CA LEU A 33 -7.90 0.28 1.29
C LEU A 33 -9.32 0.63 0.91
N SER A 34 -9.44 1.49 -0.09
CA SER A 34 -10.72 1.71 -0.73
C SER A 34 -11.05 0.50 -1.60
N ARG A 35 -12.32 0.42 -2.04
CA ARG A 35 -12.70 -0.67 -2.92
C ARG A 35 -11.91 -0.63 -4.23
N GLU A 36 -11.68 0.57 -4.75
CA GLU A 36 -10.92 0.72 -5.98
C GLU A 36 -9.49 0.24 -5.80
N GLU A 37 -8.90 0.56 -4.65
CA GLU A 37 -7.54 0.10 -4.38
C GLU A 37 -7.50 -1.41 -4.25
N GLN A 38 -8.49 -2.01 -3.60
CA GLN A 38 -8.56 -3.45 -3.48
C GLN A 38 -8.65 -4.11 -4.85
N LEU A 39 -9.49 -3.57 -5.73
CA LEU A 39 -9.64 -4.11 -7.07
C LEU A 39 -8.35 -4.00 -7.87
N ALA A 40 -7.64 -2.87 -7.71
CA ALA A 40 -6.36 -2.69 -8.39
C ALA A 40 -5.35 -3.72 -7.94
N ILE A 41 -5.32 -4.01 -6.64
CA ILE A 41 -4.39 -5.00 -6.10
C ILE A 41 -4.75 -6.39 -6.61
N GLU A 42 -6.04 -6.73 -6.62
CA GLU A 42 -6.48 -8.03 -7.08
C GLU A 42 -6.19 -8.25 -8.55
N ALA A 43 -6.09 -7.18 -9.32
CA ALA A 43 -5.83 -7.27 -10.75
C ALA A 43 -4.35 -7.37 -11.08
N LEU A 44 -3.46 -7.31 -10.09
CA LEU A 44 -2.02 -7.34 -10.35
C LEU A 44 -1.59 -8.69 -10.91
N PRO A 45 -0.87 -8.69 -12.04
CA PRO A 45 -0.28 -9.93 -12.53
C PRO A 45 0.81 -10.43 -11.58
N SER A 46 1.09 -11.72 -11.63
CA SER A 46 2.21 -12.27 -10.88
C SER A 46 3.51 -11.53 -11.23
N GLY A 47 4.29 -11.24 -10.21
CA GLY A 47 5.55 -10.52 -10.38
C GLY A 47 5.42 -9.02 -10.36
N ASN A 48 4.21 -8.49 -10.28
CA ASN A 48 3.99 -7.05 -10.16
C ASN A 48 3.55 -6.70 -8.76
N ALA A 49 3.68 -5.41 -8.42
CA ALA A 49 3.26 -4.93 -7.11
C ALA A 49 2.72 -3.52 -7.25
N LEU A 50 2.13 -3.03 -6.19
CA LEU A 50 1.51 -1.70 -6.17
C LEU A 50 1.95 -0.98 -4.91
N LEU A 51 2.31 0.29 -5.06
CA LEU A 51 2.56 1.18 -3.94
C LEU A 51 1.42 2.19 -3.89
N ILE A 52 0.88 2.38 -2.69
CA ILE A 52 -0.19 3.34 -2.48
C ILE A 52 0.26 4.35 -1.44
N VAL A 53 0.16 5.64 -1.79
CA VAL A 53 0.53 6.70 -0.86
C VAL A 53 -0.61 6.84 0.14
N LYS A 54 -0.35 6.46 1.38
CA LYS A 54 -1.38 6.52 2.43
C LYS A 54 -1.33 7.81 3.19
N ARG A 55 -0.17 8.46 3.27
CA ARG A 55 -0.02 9.74 3.95
C ARG A 55 0.98 10.60 3.21
N GLY A 56 0.70 11.90 3.18
CA GLY A 56 1.57 12.85 2.53
C GLY A 56 0.82 13.66 1.50
N PRO A 57 1.55 14.53 0.79
CA PRO A 57 0.91 15.46 -0.14
C PRO A 57 0.11 14.80 -1.25
N ASN A 58 0.50 13.61 -1.68
CA ASN A 58 -0.20 12.92 -2.77
C ASN A 58 -0.97 11.72 -2.26
N SER A 59 -1.58 11.82 -1.09
CA SER A 59 -2.34 10.72 -0.51
C SER A 59 -3.35 10.20 -1.53
N GLY A 60 -3.36 8.88 -1.70
CA GLY A 60 -4.22 8.23 -2.67
C GLY A 60 -3.55 7.90 -3.98
N ALA A 61 -2.39 8.46 -4.25
CA ALA A 61 -1.67 8.14 -5.48
C ALA A 61 -1.21 6.68 -5.45
N ARG A 62 -1.18 6.07 -6.64
CA ARG A 62 -0.78 4.67 -6.78
C ARG A 62 0.30 4.56 -7.83
N PHE A 63 1.28 3.70 -7.56
CA PHE A 63 2.39 3.48 -8.47
C PHE A 63 2.57 1.99 -8.70
N LEU A 64 2.57 1.58 -9.95
CA LEU A 64 2.73 0.19 -10.33
C LEU A 64 4.22 -0.16 -10.35
N LEU A 65 4.58 -1.25 -9.69
CA LEU A 65 5.94 -1.77 -9.72
C LEU A 65 5.96 -2.97 -10.65
N ASP A 66 6.34 -2.73 -11.91
CA ASP A 66 6.38 -3.78 -12.93
C ASP A 66 7.74 -3.85 -13.62
N GLN A 67 8.75 -3.22 -13.03
CA GLN A 67 10.11 -3.23 -13.57
C GLN A 67 11.06 -3.78 -12.54
N ASN A 68 12.25 -4.17 -12.99
CA ASN A 68 13.25 -4.70 -12.08
C ASN A 68 13.77 -3.64 -11.13
N VAL A 69 13.86 -2.39 -11.58
CA VAL A 69 14.27 -1.27 -10.74
C VAL A 69 13.31 -0.11 -10.97
N THR A 70 12.74 0.41 -9.90
CA THR A 70 11.86 1.57 -9.94
C THR A 70 12.48 2.64 -9.05
N THR A 71 12.85 3.78 -9.63
CA THR A 71 13.53 4.84 -8.89
C THR A 71 12.53 5.79 -8.25
N VAL A 72 12.90 6.33 -7.08
CA VAL A 72 12.07 7.25 -6.33
C VAL A 72 12.90 8.48 -5.98
N GLY A 73 12.38 9.65 -6.22
CA GLY A 73 13.09 10.85 -5.86
C GLY A 73 12.38 12.12 -6.27
N ARG A 74 13.04 13.23 -6.01
CA ARG A 74 12.52 14.57 -6.33
C ARG A 74 13.04 15.06 -7.68
N HIS A 75 13.50 14.15 -8.51
CA HIS A 75 13.97 14.48 -9.86
C HIS A 75 12.89 14.09 -10.86
N PRO A 76 12.60 14.96 -11.85
CA PRO A 76 11.54 14.63 -12.82
C PRO A 76 11.76 13.33 -13.58
N ASN A 77 13.00 12.86 -13.66
CA ASN A 77 13.28 11.60 -14.35
C ASN A 77 13.10 10.38 -13.46
N ALA A 78 12.79 10.56 -12.18
CA ALA A 78 12.50 9.42 -11.31
C ALA A 78 11.21 8.75 -11.76
N ASP A 79 11.19 7.42 -11.68
CA ASP A 79 9.99 6.67 -12.03
C ASP A 79 8.83 7.05 -11.11
N ILE A 80 9.12 7.21 -9.83
CA ILE A 80 8.16 7.73 -8.87
C ILE A 80 8.66 9.09 -8.44
N PHE A 81 8.03 10.13 -8.97
CA PHE A 81 8.45 11.50 -8.72
C PHE A 81 7.67 12.03 -7.52
N LEU A 82 8.38 12.28 -6.42
CA LEU A 82 7.78 12.85 -5.22
C LEU A 82 8.35 14.25 -5.06
N ASP A 83 7.54 15.24 -5.42
CA ASP A 83 7.98 16.64 -5.47
C ASP A 83 7.81 17.30 -4.11
N ASP A 84 8.74 17.02 -3.22
CA ASP A 84 8.71 17.59 -1.87
C ASP A 84 10.14 17.77 -1.37
N VAL A 85 10.34 18.83 -0.59
CA VAL A 85 11.68 19.16 -0.09
C VAL A 85 12.23 18.11 0.86
N THR A 86 11.37 17.27 1.46
CA THR A 86 11.83 16.21 2.35
C THR A 86 12.36 15.01 1.60
N VAL A 87 12.22 14.99 0.27
CA VAL A 87 12.65 13.88 -0.57
C VAL A 87 13.92 14.29 -1.30
N SER A 88 14.95 13.45 -1.23
CA SER A 88 16.18 13.69 -1.97
C SER A 88 15.96 13.47 -3.46
N ARG A 89 16.79 14.08 -4.29
CA ARG A 89 16.67 13.96 -5.74
C ARG A 89 16.74 12.50 -6.17
N ARG A 90 17.67 11.74 -5.58
CA ARG A 90 17.77 10.30 -5.73
C ARG A 90 17.64 9.73 -4.33
N HIS A 91 16.42 9.33 -3.97
CA HIS A 91 16.13 8.98 -2.58
C HIS A 91 16.22 7.49 -2.34
N ALA A 92 15.55 6.71 -3.18
CA ALA A 92 15.48 5.27 -2.97
C ALA A 92 15.17 4.59 -4.29
N GLU A 93 15.25 3.26 -4.27
CA GLU A 93 14.79 2.49 -5.42
C GLU A 93 14.14 1.21 -4.91
N PHE A 94 13.14 0.77 -5.65
CA PHE A 94 12.48 -0.50 -5.40
C PHE A 94 13.05 -1.49 -6.40
N ILE A 95 13.49 -2.65 -5.91
CA ILE A 95 14.19 -3.64 -6.71
C ILE A 95 13.36 -4.92 -6.70
N ARG A 96 13.08 -5.42 -7.90
CA ARG A 96 12.34 -6.67 -8.06
C ARG A 96 13.33 -7.78 -8.42
N ASP A 97 13.22 -8.89 -7.72
CA ASP A 97 14.00 -10.10 -8.00
C ASP A 97 13.01 -11.24 -8.08
N GLY A 98 12.59 -11.58 -9.30
CA GLY A 98 11.54 -12.55 -9.48
C GLY A 98 10.22 -12.03 -8.97
N LYS A 99 9.72 -12.62 -7.91
CA LYS A 99 8.45 -12.21 -7.30
C LYS A 99 8.65 -11.48 -5.99
N THR A 100 9.90 -11.24 -5.58
CA THR A 100 10.19 -10.52 -4.35
C THR A 100 10.62 -9.11 -4.67
N PHE A 101 10.35 -8.21 -3.73
CA PHE A 101 10.68 -6.81 -3.87
C PHE A 101 11.45 -6.35 -2.65
N SER A 102 12.40 -5.44 -2.87
CA SER A 102 13.18 -4.79 -1.81
C SER A 102 13.14 -3.30 -2.04
N VAL A 103 13.41 -2.54 -0.98
CA VAL A 103 13.63 -1.11 -1.10
C VAL A 103 15.04 -0.81 -0.61
N ARG A 104 15.75 0.04 -1.36
CA ARG A 104 17.12 0.43 -1.05
C ARG A 104 17.19 1.95 -0.97
N ASP A 105 17.77 2.45 0.13
CA ASP A 105 18.02 3.88 0.27
C ASP A 105 19.27 4.26 -0.52
N LEU A 106 19.23 5.38 -1.20
CA LEU A 106 20.35 5.84 -2.04
C LEU A 106 21.09 6.97 -1.36
N ALA A 107 21.44 6.77 -0.09
CA ALA A 107 22.14 7.77 0.72
C ALA A 107 21.35 9.07 0.78
N SER A 108 20.06 8.95 1.00
CA SER A 108 19.18 10.10 1.09
C SER A 108 19.48 10.92 2.32
N LEU A 109 19.12 12.19 2.27
CA LEU A 109 19.39 13.09 3.41
C LEU A 109 18.55 12.69 4.62
N ASN A 110 17.26 12.46 4.41
CA ASN A 110 16.34 12.20 5.52
C ASN A 110 16.12 10.72 5.78
N GLY A 111 16.63 9.84 4.94
CA GLY A 111 16.52 8.40 5.15
C GLY A 111 15.27 7.80 4.57
N THR A 112 15.28 6.49 4.48
CA THR A 112 14.14 5.67 4.11
C THR A 112 13.81 4.80 5.31
N TYR A 113 12.53 4.74 5.67
CA TYR A 113 12.10 4.04 6.89
C TYR A 113 11.15 2.91 6.51
N PHE A 114 11.34 1.79 7.18
CA PHE A 114 10.50 0.60 7.02
C PHE A 114 9.87 0.29 8.35
N ASP A 115 8.54 0.38 8.43
CA ASP A 115 7.80 0.17 9.67
C ASP A 115 8.41 0.96 10.82
N GLY A 116 8.82 2.20 10.51
CA GLY A 116 9.31 3.13 11.51
C GLY A 116 10.79 3.06 11.78
N LYS A 117 11.54 2.18 11.13
CA LYS A 117 12.98 2.02 11.33
C LYS A 117 13.74 2.44 10.08
N ARG A 118 14.80 3.22 10.27
CA ARG A 118 15.65 3.63 9.15
C ARG A 118 16.40 2.42 8.63
N ILE A 119 16.38 2.26 7.29
CA ILE A 119 17.01 1.10 6.66
C ILE A 119 17.94 1.55 5.54
N GLU A 120 18.86 0.66 5.17
CA GLU A 120 19.64 0.83 3.96
C GLU A 120 19.06 -0.01 2.84
N GLU A 121 18.66 -1.23 3.13
CA GLU A 121 17.98 -2.07 2.18
C GLU A 121 17.22 -3.13 2.95
N ILE A 122 15.99 -3.41 2.52
CA ILE A 122 15.17 -4.41 3.19
C ILE A 122 14.20 -5.02 2.20
N GLN A 123 13.94 -6.31 2.36
CA GLN A 123 12.94 -6.99 1.56
C GLN A 123 11.55 -6.63 2.07
N LEU A 124 10.65 -6.37 1.13
CA LEU A 124 9.29 -5.94 1.44
C LEU A 124 8.35 -7.14 1.52
N GLU A 125 7.35 -7.00 2.37
CA GLU A 125 6.27 -7.97 2.50
C GLU A 125 4.97 -7.26 2.23
N ASP A 126 3.97 -8.03 1.82
CA ASP A 126 2.65 -7.48 1.57
C ASP A 126 2.16 -6.69 2.78
N GLY A 127 1.75 -5.46 2.55
CA GLY A 127 1.29 -4.60 3.63
C GLY A 127 2.38 -3.78 4.30
N SER A 128 3.64 -3.94 3.88
CA SER A 128 4.74 -3.17 4.47
C SER A 128 4.59 -1.69 4.21
N GLU A 129 4.95 -0.88 5.20
CA GLU A 129 4.91 0.57 5.06
C GLU A 129 6.33 1.10 4.89
N VAL A 130 6.53 1.91 3.86
CA VAL A 130 7.81 2.55 3.58
C VAL A 130 7.60 4.05 3.68
N GLN A 131 8.44 4.73 4.46
CA GLN A 131 8.37 6.17 4.60
C GLN A 131 9.53 6.81 3.85
N ILE A 132 9.21 7.72 2.95
CA ILE A 132 10.18 8.47 2.16
C ILE A 132 9.81 9.94 2.29
N GLY A 133 10.64 10.70 3.03
CA GLY A 133 10.28 12.06 3.34
C GLY A 133 8.98 12.12 4.11
N LYS A 134 8.07 12.96 3.66
CA LYS A 134 6.75 13.09 4.27
C LYS A 134 5.76 12.03 3.81
N PHE A 135 6.16 11.19 2.85
CA PHE A 135 5.25 10.24 2.24
C PHE A 135 5.32 8.91 2.94
N ARG A 136 4.16 8.31 3.17
CA ARG A 136 4.07 6.94 3.67
C ARG A 136 3.37 6.12 2.60
N LEU A 137 4.10 5.15 2.10
CA LEU A 137 3.63 4.29 1.03
C LEU A 137 3.46 2.89 1.56
N THR A 138 2.37 2.24 1.16
CA THR A 138 2.15 0.86 1.53
C THR A 138 2.34 -0.02 0.32
N PHE A 139 3.05 -1.12 0.51
CA PHE A 139 3.41 -2.05 -0.55
C PHE A 139 2.43 -3.21 -0.57
N PHE A 140 1.93 -3.53 -1.76
CA PHE A 140 1.02 -4.67 -1.95
C PHE A 140 1.53 -5.53 -3.09
N ALA A 141 1.73 -6.81 -2.81
CA ALA A 141 2.17 -7.77 -3.82
C ALA A 141 0.98 -8.34 -4.56
N SER A 142 1.24 -8.95 -5.70
CA SER A 142 0.21 -9.67 -6.43
C SER A 142 -0.37 -10.77 -5.56
N ARG A 143 -1.68 -10.91 -5.58
CA ARG A 143 -2.36 -11.95 -4.79
C ARG A 143 -1.98 -13.33 -5.28
N ALA A 144 -1.68 -13.46 -6.58
CA ALA A 144 -1.22 -14.73 -7.13
C ALA A 144 0.08 -15.17 -6.49
N ASP A 145 0.96 -14.21 -6.18
CA ASP A 145 2.26 -14.54 -5.59
C ASP A 145 2.11 -14.94 -4.13
N LEU A 146 1.19 -14.32 -3.42
CA LEU A 146 0.93 -14.68 -2.03
C LEU A 146 0.38 -16.10 -1.93
N THR A 147 -0.49 -16.47 -2.86
CA THR A 147 -1.09 -17.79 -2.84
C THR A 147 -0.05 -18.88 -2.99
N GLN A 148 1.00 -18.62 -3.73
CA GLN A 148 2.02 -19.62 -4.00
C GLN A 148 2.85 -19.94 -2.79
N GLU A 149 2.82 -19.11 -1.78
CA GLU A 149 3.60 -19.37 -0.57
C GLU A 149 2.88 -20.28 0.40
N ALA A 150 1.59 -20.46 0.21
CA ALA A 150 0.84 -21.38 1.04
C ALA A 150 1.07 -22.81 0.60
#